data_5dbfe4cef743ca842080c4e9370f3e63
#
_entry.id   5dbfe4cef743ca842080c4e9370f3e63
#
_cell.length_a   1.000
_cell.length_b   1.000
_cell.length_c   1.000
_cell.angle_alpha   90.00
_cell.angle_beta   90.00
_cell.angle_gamma   90.00
#
_symmetry.space_group_name_H-M   'P 1'
#
loop_
_entity.id
_entity.type
_entity.pdbx_description
1 polymer ?
#
loop_
_entity_poly.entity_id
_entity_poly.type
_entity_poly.pdbx_seq_one_letter_code
_entity_poly.pdbx_strand_id
1 'polypeptide(L)'
;MAKKKKTAKKKLKEGRPTKYKPKFCQILVDFFDIEPFEKMEIPHYQNDGKTLKWMDYKLIPARMPTLRKFAKKIDVHVSHVYGWINEKSPTYHKEFSDAFTCAKEIRKDWLIDLGLSGLTPPLSYKFTAINVTDMRDQKDVKIGGSVKIILEDDDECDK
;
A
#
# COMPACT_ATOMS: atom_id res chain seq x y z
N MET A 1 60.26 -25.25 10.80
CA MET A 1 59.35 -24.39 11.65
C MET A 1 58.54 -23.48 10.75
N ALA A 2 57.28 -23.74 10.56
CA ALA A 2 56.39 -22.98 9.66
C ALA A 2 55.69 -21.85 10.43
N LYS A 3 55.93 -20.59 10.02
CA LYS A 3 55.29 -19.40 10.61
C LYS A 3 53.85 -19.29 10.12
N LYS A 4 52.86 -19.48 11.01
CA LYS A 4 51.44 -19.20 10.75
C LYS A 4 51.23 -17.68 10.53
N LYS A 5 50.83 -17.29 9.31
CA LYS A 5 50.37 -15.93 8.99
C LYS A 5 49.01 -15.70 9.70
N LYS A 6 48.98 -14.77 10.66
CA LYS A 6 47.76 -14.25 11.26
C LYS A 6 47.06 -13.38 10.22
N THR A 7 45.89 -13.84 9.69
CA THR A 7 44.98 -13.04 8.87
C THR A 7 44.34 -11.97 9.74
N ALA A 8 44.69 -10.71 9.51
CA ALA A 8 44.05 -9.56 10.17
C ALA A 8 42.59 -9.49 9.75
N LYS A 9 41.66 -9.65 10.71
CA LYS A 9 40.23 -9.40 10.52
C LYS A 9 40.06 -7.92 10.17
N LYS A 10 39.65 -7.64 8.93
CA LYS A 10 39.30 -6.30 8.44
C LYS A 10 38.15 -5.77 9.31
N LYS A 11 38.38 -4.76 10.19
CA LYS A 11 37.33 -4.06 10.92
C LYS A 11 36.39 -3.46 9.88
N LEU A 12 35.15 -3.95 9.85
CA LEU A 12 34.07 -3.31 9.11
C LEU A 12 33.92 -1.89 9.68
N LYS A 13 34.00 -0.89 8.78
CA LYS A 13 33.71 0.51 9.17
C LYS A 13 32.30 0.52 9.75
N GLU A 14 32.16 0.90 11.01
CA GLU A 14 30.85 1.16 11.62
C GLU A 14 30.16 2.24 10.79
N GLY A 15 29.15 1.81 10.00
CA GLY A 15 28.28 2.72 9.27
C GLY A 15 27.39 3.49 10.24
N ARG A 16 26.80 4.58 9.76
CA ARG A 16 25.78 5.35 10.52
C ARG A 16 24.77 4.37 11.13
N PRO A 17 24.42 4.47 12.44
CA PRO A 17 23.48 3.56 13.08
C PRO A 17 22.19 3.45 12.27
N THR A 18 21.76 2.24 11.97
CA THR A 18 20.48 2.04 11.29
C THR A 18 19.33 2.45 12.21
N LYS A 19 18.35 3.17 11.66
CA LYS A 19 17.10 3.50 12.36
C LYS A 19 16.14 2.31 12.46
N TYR A 20 16.45 1.21 11.80
CA TYR A 20 15.64 -0.01 11.81
C TYR A 20 15.64 -0.67 13.19
N LYS A 21 14.47 -1.15 13.59
CA LYS A 21 14.28 -1.98 14.79
C LYS A 21 13.37 -3.16 14.43
N PRO A 22 13.70 -4.41 14.82
CA PRO A 22 12.88 -5.59 14.48
C PRO A 22 11.41 -5.47 14.90
N LYS A 23 11.13 -4.79 16.01
CA LYS A 23 9.76 -4.52 16.46
C LYS A 23 8.89 -3.76 15.46
N PHE A 24 9.50 -3.10 14.47
CA PHE A 24 8.73 -2.38 13.45
C PHE A 24 7.95 -3.31 12.52
N CYS A 25 8.34 -4.60 12.41
CA CYS A 25 7.58 -5.59 11.66
C CYS A 25 6.17 -5.77 12.26
N GLN A 26 6.09 -6.03 13.57
CA GLN A 26 4.81 -6.20 14.25
C GLN A 26 3.99 -4.91 14.23
N ILE A 27 4.62 -3.77 14.56
CA ILE A 27 3.95 -2.46 14.53
C ILE A 27 3.40 -2.13 13.13
N LEU A 28 4.04 -2.60 12.05
CA LEU A 28 3.56 -2.42 10.69
C LEU A 28 2.28 -3.20 10.45
N VAL A 29 2.26 -4.49 10.80
CA VAL A 29 1.08 -5.36 10.66
C VAL A 29 -0.08 -4.77 11.45
N ASP A 30 0.10 -4.51 12.75
CA ASP A 30 -0.93 -3.93 13.63
C ASP A 30 -1.43 -2.56 13.15
N PHE A 31 -0.58 -1.80 12.45
CA PHE A 31 -0.96 -0.49 11.89
C PHE A 31 -1.89 -0.61 10.69
N PHE A 32 -1.77 -1.69 9.91
CA PHE A 32 -2.63 -1.94 8.76
C PHE A 32 -3.87 -2.75 9.14
N ASP A 33 -3.84 -3.48 10.24
CA ASP A 33 -4.95 -4.28 10.78
C ASP A 33 -5.91 -3.38 11.57
N ILE A 34 -6.70 -2.61 10.83
CA ILE A 34 -7.71 -1.69 11.37
C ILE A 34 -9.06 -1.96 10.74
N GLU A 35 -10.11 -1.76 11.50
CA GLU A 35 -11.49 -1.83 10.99
C GLU A 35 -11.71 -0.86 9.83
N PRO A 36 -12.43 -1.29 8.76
CA PRO A 36 -12.71 -0.44 7.61
C PRO A 36 -13.74 0.67 7.90
N PHE A 37 -14.40 0.62 9.05
CA PHE A 37 -15.48 1.54 9.44
C PHE A 37 -15.22 2.15 10.81
N GLU A 38 -15.63 3.40 10.94
CA GLU A 38 -15.71 4.10 12.22
C GLU A 38 -17.17 4.48 12.52
N LYS A 39 -17.57 4.39 13.78
CA LYS A 39 -18.86 4.90 14.23
C LYS A 39 -18.74 6.39 14.51
N MET A 40 -19.46 7.19 13.75
CA MET A 40 -19.59 8.61 14.02
C MET A 40 -20.88 8.83 14.84
N GLU A 41 -20.73 9.44 16.00
CA GLU A 41 -21.85 9.84 16.86
C GLU A 41 -22.44 11.15 16.36
N ILE A 42 -23.76 11.16 16.20
CA ILE A 42 -24.53 12.34 15.76
C ILE A 42 -25.47 12.72 16.90
N PRO A 43 -25.11 13.72 17.71
CA PRO A 43 -25.97 14.18 18.79
C PRO A 43 -27.14 15.00 18.24
N HIS A 44 -28.34 14.64 18.64
CA HIS A 44 -29.57 15.42 18.39
C HIS A 44 -29.98 16.17 19.66
N TYR A 45 -30.03 17.48 19.52
CA TYR A 45 -30.39 18.37 20.63
C TYR A 45 -31.89 18.74 20.60
N GLN A 46 -32.42 19.11 21.77
CA GLN A 46 -33.76 19.73 21.88
C GLN A 46 -33.74 21.12 21.23
N ASN A 47 -34.91 21.74 21.15
CA ASN A 47 -35.06 23.08 20.55
C ASN A 47 -34.27 24.18 21.29
N ASP A 48 -33.80 23.90 22.50
CA ASP A 48 -32.92 24.77 23.27
C ASP A 48 -31.46 24.76 22.78
N GLY A 49 -31.11 23.81 21.87
CA GLY A 49 -29.79 23.63 21.30
C GLY A 49 -28.70 23.15 22.31
N LYS A 50 -29.07 22.87 23.55
CA LYS A 50 -28.16 22.51 24.65
C LYS A 50 -28.46 21.13 25.23
N THR A 51 -29.71 20.78 25.37
CA THR A 51 -30.11 19.51 25.99
C THR A 51 -30.08 18.40 24.95
N LEU A 52 -29.24 17.39 25.18
CA LEU A 52 -29.17 16.20 24.32
C LEU A 52 -30.53 15.45 24.39
N LYS A 53 -31.15 15.22 23.23
CA LYS A 53 -32.41 14.48 23.12
C LYS A 53 -32.16 12.99 22.88
N TRP A 54 -31.34 12.66 21.87
CA TRP A 54 -30.86 11.31 21.61
C TRP A 54 -29.51 11.34 20.87
N MET A 55 -28.86 10.20 20.85
CA MET A 55 -27.62 9.97 20.07
C MET A 55 -27.94 9.02 18.93
N ASP A 56 -27.62 9.41 17.72
CA ASP A 56 -27.66 8.55 16.53
C ASP A 56 -26.25 8.13 16.15
N TYR A 57 -26.12 7.05 15.37
CA TYR A 57 -24.84 6.50 14.96
C TYR A 57 -24.82 6.30 13.45
N LYS A 58 -23.79 6.83 12.80
CA LYS A 58 -23.54 6.62 11.38
C LYS A 58 -22.21 5.92 11.20
N LEU A 59 -22.20 4.83 10.40
CA LEU A 59 -20.96 4.24 9.94
C LEU A 59 -20.35 5.11 8.84
N ILE A 60 -19.09 5.45 9.00
CA ILE A 60 -18.29 6.17 8.01
C ILE A 60 -17.06 5.36 7.66
N PRO A 61 -16.53 5.49 6.43
CA PRO A 61 -15.27 4.84 6.05
C PRO A 61 -14.13 5.32 6.94
N ALA A 62 -13.38 4.39 7.52
CA ALA A 62 -12.16 4.69 8.26
C ALA A 62 -11.06 5.24 7.33
N ARG A 63 -10.08 5.94 7.88
CA ARG A 63 -8.97 6.48 7.10
C ARG A 63 -7.98 5.38 6.73
N MET A 64 -7.88 5.09 5.44
CA MET A 64 -6.96 4.09 4.90
C MET A 64 -5.52 4.25 5.42
N PRO A 65 -4.89 3.17 5.93
CA PRO A 65 -3.51 3.16 6.36
C PRO A 65 -2.57 3.26 5.14
N THR A 66 -1.47 4.01 5.30
CA THR A 66 -0.45 4.18 4.25
C THR A 66 0.95 4.11 4.85
N LEU A 67 1.96 3.68 4.06
CA LEU A 67 3.36 3.67 4.50
C LEU A 67 3.86 5.03 4.97
N ARG A 68 3.37 6.13 4.38
CA ARG A 68 3.73 7.48 4.82
C ARG A 68 3.23 7.78 6.24
N LYS A 69 1.98 7.38 6.55
CA LYS A 69 1.42 7.52 7.90
C LYS A 69 2.15 6.60 8.89
N PHE A 70 2.48 5.39 8.49
CA PHE A 70 3.29 4.47 9.29
C PHE A 70 4.66 5.05 9.60
N ALA A 71 5.40 5.53 8.60
CA ALA A 71 6.70 6.17 8.77
C ALA A 71 6.65 7.33 9.78
N LYS A 72 5.59 8.16 9.71
CA LYS A 72 5.33 9.22 10.69
C LYS A 72 5.09 8.66 12.11
N LYS A 73 4.36 7.55 12.24
CA LYS A 73 4.06 6.91 13.54
C LYS A 73 5.33 6.42 14.24
N ILE A 74 6.30 5.91 13.49
CA ILE A 74 7.57 5.41 14.04
C ILE A 74 8.70 6.46 14.05
N ASP A 75 8.40 7.70 13.71
CA ASP A 75 9.34 8.83 13.62
C ASP A 75 10.55 8.56 12.70
N VAL A 76 10.25 8.04 11.51
CA VAL A 76 11.26 7.74 10.48
C VAL A 76 10.83 8.35 9.16
N HIS A 77 11.78 8.86 8.37
CA HIS A 77 11.47 9.33 7.03
C HIS A 77 11.06 8.16 6.12
N VAL A 78 10.03 8.36 5.31
CA VAL A 78 9.45 7.30 4.48
C VAL A 78 10.44 6.64 3.52
N SER A 79 11.48 7.35 3.08
CA SER A 79 12.55 6.78 2.22
C SER A 79 13.32 5.64 2.90
N HIS A 80 13.51 5.70 4.23
CA HIS A 80 14.12 4.60 4.97
C HIS A 80 13.23 3.36 4.96
N VAL A 81 11.91 3.55 5.11
CA VAL A 81 10.93 2.45 5.05
C VAL A 81 10.95 1.78 3.69
N TYR A 82 10.98 2.56 2.59
CA TYR A 82 11.17 2.00 1.24
C TYR A 82 12.53 1.29 1.07
N GLY A 83 13.60 1.80 1.68
CA GLY A 83 14.91 1.15 1.67
C GLY A 83 14.89 -0.22 2.36
N TRP A 84 14.11 -0.39 3.43
CA TRP A 84 13.99 -1.67 4.15
C TRP A 84 13.22 -2.73 3.35
N ILE A 85 12.34 -2.32 2.44
CA ILE A 85 11.52 -3.20 1.59
C ILE A 85 12.26 -3.58 0.30
N ASN A 86 13.09 -2.68 -0.25
CA ASN A 86 13.72 -2.87 -1.55
C ASN A 86 14.95 -3.77 -1.44
N GLU A 87 14.91 -4.95 -2.05
CA GLU A 87 15.99 -5.94 -2.06
C GLU A 87 17.32 -5.40 -2.63
N LYS A 88 17.26 -4.42 -3.52
CA LYS A 88 18.46 -3.78 -4.10
C LYS A 88 19.08 -2.74 -3.18
N SER A 89 18.43 -2.41 -2.08
CA SER A 89 18.92 -1.40 -1.13
C SER A 89 19.94 -2.00 -0.17
N PRO A 90 21.02 -1.28 0.16
CA PRO A 90 21.97 -1.70 1.20
C PRO A 90 21.34 -1.75 2.60
N THR A 91 20.16 -1.19 2.76
CA THR A 91 19.38 -1.18 4.02
C THR A 91 18.21 -2.15 4.01
N TYR A 92 18.19 -3.10 3.08
CA TYR A 92 17.14 -4.12 3.00
C TYR A 92 17.08 -5.00 4.23
N HIS A 93 15.86 -5.28 4.69
CA HIS A 93 15.56 -6.21 5.78
C HIS A 93 14.46 -7.17 5.35
N LYS A 94 14.82 -8.44 5.16
CA LYS A 94 13.88 -9.48 4.68
C LYS A 94 12.65 -9.58 5.57
N GLU A 95 12.82 -9.65 6.88
CA GLU A 95 11.71 -9.76 7.85
C GLU A 95 10.71 -8.60 7.71
N PHE A 96 11.22 -7.38 7.45
CA PHE A 96 10.37 -6.21 7.24
C PHE A 96 9.65 -6.26 5.89
N SER A 97 10.31 -6.76 4.85
CA SER A 97 9.69 -6.97 3.53
C SER A 97 8.57 -8.01 3.60
N ASP A 98 8.78 -9.10 4.35
CA ASP A 98 7.76 -10.13 4.57
C ASP A 98 6.56 -9.54 5.35
N ALA A 99 6.81 -8.80 6.42
CA ALA A 99 5.77 -8.08 7.17
C ALA A 99 5.00 -7.07 6.31
N PHE A 100 5.70 -6.40 5.38
CA PHE A 100 5.06 -5.47 4.45
C PHE A 100 4.17 -6.19 3.43
N THR A 101 4.56 -7.39 3.00
CA THR A 101 3.72 -8.22 2.12
C THR A 101 2.43 -8.61 2.83
N CYS A 102 2.51 -9.05 4.09
CA CYS A 102 1.34 -9.31 4.94
C CYS A 102 0.45 -8.06 5.07
N ALA A 103 1.05 -6.91 5.39
CA ALA A 103 0.32 -5.64 5.50
C ALA A 103 -0.39 -5.21 4.19
N LYS A 104 0.16 -5.59 3.02
CA LYS A 104 -0.52 -5.37 1.73
C LYS A 104 -1.76 -6.23 1.56
N GLU A 105 -1.72 -7.48 1.98
CA GLU A 105 -2.89 -8.36 1.93
C GLU A 105 -3.99 -7.85 2.89
N ILE A 106 -3.65 -7.53 4.14
CA ILE A 106 -4.59 -6.91 5.10
C ILE A 106 -5.26 -5.66 4.49
N ARG A 107 -4.49 -4.83 3.81
CA ARG A 107 -5.04 -3.64 3.15
C ARG A 107 -5.99 -3.97 1.99
N LYS A 108 -5.77 -5.09 1.26
CA LYS A 108 -6.70 -5.55 0.24
C LYS A 108 -8.02 -5.98 0.86
N ASP A 109 -7.96 -6.79 1.93
CA ASP A 109 -9.14 -7.24 2.66
C ASP A 109 -9.93 -6.04 3.19
N TRP A 110 -9.24 -5.07 3.80
CA TRP A 110 -9.83 -3.82 4.24
C TRP A 110 -10.58 -3.08 3.12
N LEU A 111 -10.01 -3.04 1.90
CA LEU A 111 -10.66 -2.41 0.74
C LEU A 111 -11.86 -3.22 0.26
N ILE A 112 -11.79 -4.56 0.28
CA ILE A 112 -12.92 -5.43 -0.12
C ILE A 112 -14.10 -5.19 0.82
N ASP A 113 -13.89 -5.21 2.12
CA ASP A 113 -14.92 -4.98 3.14
C ASP A 113 -15.55 -3.60 2.97
N LEU A 114 -14.72 -2.57 2.76
CA LEU A 114 -15.20 -1.22 2.49
C LEU A 114 -16.06 -1.15 1.22
N GLY A 115 -15.67 -1.86 0.17
CA GLY A 115 -16.41 -1.91 -1.09
C GLY A 115 -17.76 -2.61 -0.96
N LEU A 116 -17.79 -3.73 -0.22
CA LEU A 116 -19.01 -4.51 0.01
C LEU A 116 -20.01 -3.80 0.92
N SER A 117 -19.55 -2.90 1.78
CA SER A 117 -20.42 -2.14 2.69
C SER A 117 -21.36 -1.15 2.00
N GLY A 118 -21.05 -0.76 0.76
CA GLY A 118 -21.79 0.29 0.05
C GLY A 118 -21.61 1.72 0.59
N LEU A 119 -20.75 1.92 1.59
CA LEU A 119 -20.48 3.24 2.19
C LEU A 119 -19.65 4.16 1.30
N THR A 120 -18.99 3.61 0.31
CA THR A 120 -18.15 4.36 -0.65
C THR A 120 -18.79 4.37 -2.03
N PRO A 121 -18.77 5.50 -2.76
CA PRO A 121 -19.23 5.54 -4.15
C PRO A 121 -18.46 4.50 -5.00
N PRO A 122 -19.15 3.67 -5.81
CA PRO A 122 -18.53 2.57 -6.57
C PRO A 122 -17.36 3.01 -7.46
N LEU A 123 -17.45 4.20 -8.06
CA LEU A 123 -16.37 4.75 -8.91
C LEU A 123 -15.12 5.07 -8.09
N SER A 124 -15.27 5.69 -6.93
CA SER A 124 -14.17 6.03 -6.02
C SER A 124 -13.52 4.77 -5.47
N TYR A 125 -14.31 3.76 -5.11
CA TYR A 125 -13.83 2.46 -4.68
C TYR A 125 -12.99 1.79 -5.78
N LYS A 126 -13.56 1.66 -7.00
CA LYS A 126 -12.88 1.05 -8.15
C LYS A 126 -11.55 1.75 -8.45
N PHE A 127 -11.54 3.09 -8.49
CA PHE A 127 -10.33 3.87 -8.72
C PHE A 127 -9.27 3.59 -7.64
N THR A 128 -9.66 3.55 -6.38
CA THR A 128 -8.75 3.29 -5.27
C THR A 128 -8.20 1.87 -5.31
N ALA A 129 -9.05 0.87 -5.55
CA ALA A 129 -8.66 -0.53 -5.63
C ALA A 129 -7.61 -0.77 -6.73
N ILE A 130 -7.83 -0.22 -7.93
CA ILE A 130 -6.91 -0.36 -9.07
C ILE A 130 -5.57 0.34 -8.83
N ASN A 131 -5.59 1.55 -8.24
CA ASN A 131 -4.37 2.35 -8.11
C ASN A 131 -3.56 2.08 -6.85
N VAL A 132 -4.17 1.49 -5.82
CA VAL A 132 -3.54 1.29 -4.51
C VAL A 132 -3.19 -0.16 -4.24
N THR A 133 -3.86 -1.08 -4.93
CA THR A 133 -3.61 -2.52 -4.87
C THR A 133 -3.30 -3.07 -6.25
N ASP A 134 -3.05 -4.38 -6.32
CA ASP A 134 -2.85 -5.12 -7.58
C ASP A 134 -4.18 -5.57 -8.22
N MET A 135 -5.32 -5.16 -7.66
CA MET A 135 -6.63 -5.43 -8.24
C MET A 135 -6.74 -4.77 -9.60
N ARG A 136 -7.10 -5.55 -10.62
CA ARG A 136 -7.26 -5.06 -11.99
C ARG A 136 -8.68 -5.32 -12.46
N ASP A 137 -9.21 -4.38 -13.24
CA ASP A 137 -10.43 -4.61 -14.00
C ASP A 137 -10.06 -5.55 -15.17
N GLN A 138 -10.24 -6.85 -14.97
CA GLN A 138 -9.94 -7.84 -16.01
C GLN A 138 -10.98 -7.75 -17.14
N LYS A 139 -10.79 -6.79 -18.02
CA LYS A 139 -11.36 -6.83 -19.37
C LYS A 139 -10.28 -7.40 -20.29
N ASP A 140 -10.19 -8.72 -20.33
CA ASP A 140 -9.47 -9.41 -21.39
C ASP A 140 -10.26 -9.23 -22.70
N VAL A 141 -10.08 -8.09 -23.34
CA VAL A 141 -10.49 -7.93 -24.73
C VAL A 141 -9.46 -8.70 -25.57
N LYS A 142 -9.72 -9.99 -25.78
CA LYS A 142 -9.01 -10.74 -26.81
C LYS A 142 -9.44 -10.16 -28.15
N ILE A 143 -8.68 -9.20 -28.67
CA ILE A 143 -8.79 -8.77 -30.07
C ILE A 143 -8.20 -9.93 -30.90
N GLY A 144 -8.98 -10.95 -31.12
CA GLY A 144 -8.70 -12.02 -32.08
C GLY A 144 -9.04 -11.54 -33.49
N GLY A 145 -8.14 -10.83 -34.12
CA GLY A 145 -8.25 -10.40 -35.49
C GLY A 145 -6.88 -10.10 -36.06
N SER A 146 -6.42 -10.88 -37.06
CA SER A 146 -5.29 -10.46 -37.87
C SER A 146 -5.73 -9.30 -38.74
N VAL A 147 -5.18 -8.11 -38.51
CA VAL A 147 -5.33 -6.97 -39.39
C VAL A 147 -4.52 -7.27 -40.65
N LYS A 148 -5.18 -7.68 -41.76
CA LYS A 148 -4.56 -7.69 -43.07
C LYS A 148 -4.55 -6.24 -43.59
N ILE A 149 -3.36 -5.63 -43.57
CA ILE A 149 -3.15 -4.39 -44.31
C ILE A 149 -3.02 -4.78 -45.80
N ILE A 150 -4.03 -4.49 -46.57
CA ILE A 150 -3.95 -4.56 -48.04
C ILE A 150 -3.42 -3.19 -48.46
N LEU A 151 -2.14 -3.15 -48.85
CA LEU A 151 -1.61 -2.01 -49.60
C LEU A 151 -2.12 -2.17 -51.03
N GLU A 152 -3.05 -1.34 -51.46
CA GLU A 152 -3.39 -1.18 -52.87
C GLU A 152 -2.22 -0.37 -53.47
N ASP A 153 -1.42 -1.02 -54.31
CA ASP A 153 -0.42 -0.37 -55.13
C ASP A 153 -1.17 0.45 -56.22
N ASP A 154 -1.19 1.76 -56.01
CA ASP A 154 -1.61 2.71 -57.08
C ASP A 154 -0.50 2.80 -58.15
N ASP A 155 -0.34 1.75 -58.93
CA ASP A 155 0.41 1.80 -60.18
C ASP A 155 -0.60 1.79 -61.37
N GLU A 156 -0.96 2.97 -61.80
CA GLU A 156 -1.26 3.23 -63.21
C GLU A 156 -1.38 4.76 -63.47
N CYS A 157 -0.22 5.35 -63.63
CA CYS A 157 -0.10 6.58 -64.39
C CYS A 157 0.68 6.27 -65.66
N ASP A 158 -0.06 5.84 -66.72
CA ASP A 158 0.49 5.86 -68.06
C ASP A 158 -0.60 6.19 -69.09
N LYS A 159 -0.34 7.31 -69.77
CA LYS A 159 -0.81 7.86 -71.04
C LYS A 159 -1.70 9.06 -70.96
#